data_057d9a4c731c626bae0253b884fb0c87
#
_entry.id   057d9a4c731c626bae0253b884fb0c87
#
_cell.length_a   1.000
_cell.length_b   1.000
_cell.length_c   1.000
_cell.angle_alpha   90.00
_cell.angle_beta   90.00
_cell.angle_gamma   90.00
#
_symmetry.space_group_name_H-M   'P 1'
#
loop_
_entity.id
_entity.type
_entity.pdbx_description
1 polymer ?
#
loop_
_entity_poly.entity_id
_entity_poly.type
_entity_poly.pdbx_seq_one_letter_code
_entity_poly.pdbx_strand_id
1 'polypeptide(L)'
;LKQRIITGIIAAALFIPFVIYGGAPLTILLYGLATVGLQELLNMKGRSLLSIPGLISLIALYAFMMPDEWAQWVFETTGYVKVEFAFLAVILLLIHTVVVKNSFTFDDAAFAILGTLYIGVGFFYMIETRAAGLDYVVYALLVVWFTDSGAYFTGRKIGKRKLWPEISPNKTIEGFVGGIVWAIGIALILNYFVDLDKPILIIIIVTIIASVFGQMGDLVESALKRHFNVKDSGNILPGHGGILDRFDSILFVMPLLHFLHFI
;
A
#
# COMPACT_ATOMS: atom_id res chain seq x y z
N LEU A 1 10.48 22.84 6.03
CA LEU A 1 9.94 22.83 4.67
C LEU A 1 10.97 22.35 3.64
N LYS A 2 12.18 22.96 3.58
CA LYS A 2 13.24 22.60 2.59
C LYS A 2 13.57 21.09 2.61
N GLN A 3 13.81 20.52 3.80
CA GLN A 3 14.14 19.09 3.92
C GLN A 3 13.04 18.18 3.34
N ARG A 4 11.77 18.49 3.61
CA ARG A 4 10.64 17.73 3.05
C ARG A 4 10.64 17.77 1.52
N ILE A 5 10.77 18.94 0.91
CA ILE A 5 10.77 19.09 -0.55
C ILE A 5 11.94 18.28 -1.15
N ILE A 6 13.14 18.41 -0.59
CA ILE A 6 14.32 17.68 -1.09
C ILE A 6 14.13 16.17 -1.00
N THR A 7 13.70 15.66 0.16
CA THR A 7 13.45 14.20 0.33
C THR A 7 12.38 13.69 -0.64
N GLY A 8 11.28 14.46 -0.84
CA GLY A 8 10.23 14.07 -1.78
C GLY A 8 10.72 14.03 -3.23
N ILE A 9 11.51 15.03 -3.65
CA ILE A 9 12.10 15.04 -5.01
C ILE A 9 13.08 13.87 -5.19
N ILE A 10 13.95 13.60 -4.22
CA ILE A 10 14.90 12.48 -4.29
C ILE A 10 14.14 11.15 -4.34
N ALA A 11 13.14 10.95 -3.46
CA ALA A 11 12.33 9.73 -3.47
C ALA A 11 11.61 9.52 -4.79
N ALA A 12 11.00 10.57 -5.34
CA ALA A 12 10.34 10.50 -6.64
C ALA A 12 11.36 10.26 -7.79
N ALA A 13 12.49 10.93 -7.78
CA ALA A 13 13.55 10.74 -8.79
C ALA A 13 14.16 9.34 -8.77
N LEU A 14 14.18 8.69 -7.59
CA LEU A 14 14.62 7.30 -7.47
C LEU A 14 13.50 6.32 -7.86
N PHE A 15 12.25 6.58 -7.51
CA PHE A 15 11.13 5.67 -7.72
C PHE A 15 10.62 5.66 -9.16
N ILE A 16 10.40 6.84 -9.77
CA ILE A 16 9.79 6.98 -11.09
C ILE A 16 10.54 6.22 -12.20
N PRO A 17 11.89 6.25 -12.28
CA PRO A 17 12.63 5.49 -13.29
C PRO A 17 12.36 3.98 -13.23
N PHE A 18 12.26 3.40 -12.02
CA PHE A 18 11.92 1.99 -11.85
C PHE A 18 10.49 1.68 -12.31
N VAL A 19 9.53 2.57 -12.01
CA VAL A 19 8.15 2.44 -12.50
C VAL A 19 8.11 2.49 -14.03
N ILE A 20 8.84 3.40 -14.65
CA ILE A 20 8.89 3.52 -16.11
C ILE A 20 9.54 2.28 -16.73
N TYR A 21 10.65 1.82 -16.17
CA TYR A 21 11.35 0.65 -16.69
C TYR A 21 10.54 -0.64 -16.48
N GLY A 22 9.97 -0.83 -15.29
CA GLY A 22 9.17 -2.01 -14.94
C GLY A 22 10.03 -3.28 -14.74
N GLY A 23 9.40 -4.44 -14.89
CA GLY A 23 10.05 -5.75 -14.84
C GLY A 23 10.84 -6.02 -13.55
N ALA A 24 11.90 -6.82 -13.64
CA ALA A 24 12.69 -7.24 -12.48
C ALA A 24 13.28 -6.08 -11.65
N PRO A 25 13.77 -4.95 -12.21
CA PRO A 25 14.25 -3.84 -11.41
C PRO A 25 13.18 -3.23 -10.50
N LEU A 26 11.96 -3.03 -11.00
CA LEU A 26 10.85 -2.55 -10.18
C LEU A 26 10.46 -3.59 -9.12
N THR A 27 10.37 -4.86 -9.50
CA THR A 27 10.07 -5.95 -8.56
C THR A 27 11.05 -5.97 -7.40
N ILE A 28 12.36 -5.93 -7.66
CA ILE A 28 13.39 -5.90 -6.62
C ILE A 28 13.23 -4.67 -5.71
N LEU A 29 12.98 -3.49 -6.29
CA LEU A 29 12.74 -2.28 -5.50
C LEU A 29 11.52 -2.45 -4.59
N LEU A 30 10.40 -2.97 -5.12
CA LEU A 30 9.17 -3.16 -4.33
C LEU A 30 9.34 -4.20 -3.23
N TYR A 31 10.13 -5.26 -3.44
CA TYR A 31 10.52 -6.20 -2.38
C TYR A 31 11.31 -5.49 -1.26
N GLY A 32 12.24 -4.61 -1.62
CA GLY A 32 12.96 -3.78 -0.64
C GLY A 32 12.04 -2.86 0.15
N LEU A 33 11.14 -2.14 -0.54
CA LEU A 33 10.16 -1.23 0.09
C LEU A 33 9.18 -1.99 1.00
N ALA A 34 8.70 -3.16 0.56
CA ALA A 34 7.81 -4.00 1.35
C ALA A 34 8.52 -4.55 2.60
N THR A 35 9.80 -4.93 2.50
CA THR A 35 10.62 -5.34 3.65
C THR A 35 10.71 -4.24 4.69
N VAL A 36 10.98 -3.01 4.24
CA VAL A 36 11.02 -1.84 5.14
C VAL A 36 9.64 -1.59 5.75
N GLY A 37 8.57 -1.63 4.95
CA GLY A 37 7.19 -1.48 5.44
C GLY A 37 6.82 -2.53 6.49
N LEU A 38 7.20 -3.81 6.29
CA LEU A 38 7.00 -4.86 7.28
C LEU A 38 7.80 -4.61 8.57
N GLN A 39 9.05 -4.16 8.44
CA GLN A 39 9.87 -3.78 9.59
C GLN A 39 9.24 -2.62 10.37
N GLU A 40 8.75 -1.57 9.69
CA GLU A 40 8.06 -0.44 10.32
C GLU A 40 6.83 -0.91 11.09
N LEU A 41 6.00 -1.76 10.48
CA LEU A 41 4.81 -2.30 11.10
C LEU A 41 5.13 -3.16 12.32
N LEU A 42 6.10 -4.07 12.23
CA LEU A 42 6.52 -4.90 13.37
C LEU A 42 7.12 -4.05 14.49
N ASN A 43 7.90 -3.01 14.16
CA ASN A 43 8.50 -2.10 15.13
C ASN A 43 7.44 -1.31 15.91
N MET A 44 6.29 -0.95 15.31
CA MET A 44 5.17 -0.32 16.04
C MET A 44 4.69 -1.19 17.20
N LYS A 45 4.72 -2.52 17.02
CA LYS A 45 4.35 -3.49 18.08
C LYS A 45 5.54 -3.89 18.97
N GLY A 46 6.71 -3.27 18.81
CA GLY A 46 7.93 -3.61 19.55
C GLY A 46 8.52 -4.95 19.17
N ARG A 47 8.27 -5.44 17.96
CA ARG A 47 8.80 -6.70 17.43
C ARG A 47 9.86 -6.43 16.37
N SER A 48 10.95 -7.21 16.38
CA SER A 48 12.03 -7.08 15.39
C SER A 48 11.76 -7.94 14.15
N LEU A 49 12.08 -7.43 12.98
CA LEU A 49 12.08 -8.20 11.73
C LEU A 49 13.06 -9.39 11.79
N LEU A 50 14.17 -9.25 12.51
CA LEU A 50 15.18 -10.32 12.67
C LEU A 50 14.79 -11.37 13.72
N SER A 51 13.65 -11.24 14.39
CA SER A 51 13.12 -12.28 15.28
C SER A 51 12.58 -13.45 14.45
N ILE A 52 12.42 -14.64 15.06
CA ILE A 52 11.83 -15.81 14.37
C ILE A 52 10.48 -15.48 13.75
N PRO A 53 9.50 -14.85 14.45
CA PRO A 53 8.26 -14.43 13.83
C PRO A 53 8.43 -13.41 12.71
N GLY A 54 9.37 -12.47 12.85
CA GLY A 54 9.69 -11.50 11.82
C GLY A 54 10.23 -12.15 10.54
N LEU A 55 11.11 -13.12 10.67
CA LEU A 55 11.67 -13.87 9.53
C LEU A 55 10.59 -14.74 8.84
N ILE A 56 9.71 -15.38 9.61
CA ILE A 56 8.56 -16.13 9.04
C ILE A 56 7.67 -15.17 8.26
N SER A 57 7.35 -14.00 8.82
CA SER A 57 6.56 -12.97 8.16
C SER A 57 7.22 -12.43 6.90
N LEU A 58 8.55 -12.26 6.90
CA LEU A 58 9.33 -11.83 5.73
C LEU A 58 9.29 -12.86 4.61
N ILE A 59 9.45 -14.14 4.92
CA ILE A 59 9.35 -15.22 3.92
C ILE A 59 7.94 -15.27 3.34
N ALA A 60 6.90 -15.15 4.18
CA ALA A 60 5.51 -15.08 3.75
C ALA A 60 5.24 -13.86 2.87
N LEU A 61 5.79 -12.68 3.24
CA LEU A 61 5.70 -11.47 2.44
C LEU A 61 6.24 -11.71 1.02
N TYR A 62 7.42 -12.31 0.92
CA TYR A 62 8.04 -12.60 -0.37
C TYR A 62 7.26 -13.62 -1.18
N ALA A 63 6.66 -14.61 -0.54
CA ALA A 63 5.78 -15.56 -1.21
C ALA A 63 4.50 -14.88 -1.75
N PHE A 64 3.88 -13.97 -0.97
CA PHE A 64 2.71 -13.21 -1.45
C PHE A 64 3.04 -12.27 -2.61
N MET A 65 4.21 -11.64 -2.57
CA MET A 65 4.63 -10.70 -3.60
C MET A 65 5.18 -11.35 -4.86
N MET A 66 5.30 -12.68 -4.88
CA MET A 66 5.87 -13.40 -6.02
C MET A 66 5.04 -13.11 -7.29
N PRO A 67 5.65 -12.57 -8.38
CA PRO A 67 4.98 -12.38 -9.65
C PRO A 67 4.36 -13.68 -10.17
N ASP A 68 3.28 -13.59 -10.93
CA ASP A 68 2.57 -14.79 -11.39
C ASP A 68 3.43 -15.71 -12.26
N GLU A 69 4.34 -15.16 -13.07
CA GLU A 69 5.31 -15.94 -13.86
C GLU A 69 6.22 -16.80 -12.95
N TRP A 70 6.72 -16.23 -11.84
CA TRP A 70 7.56 -16.93 -10.88
C TRP A 70 6.75 -17.94 -10.07
N ALA A 71 5.51 -17.61 -9.73
CA ALA A 71 4.59 -18.50 -9.02
C ALA A 71 4.25 -19.73 -9.86
N GLN A 72 4.08 -19.57 -11.18
CA GLN A 72 3.87 -20.68 -12.10
C GLN A 72 5.10 -21.60 -12.14
N TRP A 73 6.31 -21.05 -12.25
CA TRP A 73 7.55 -21.83 -12.21
C TRP A 73 7.70 -22.64 -10.90
N VAL A 74 7.38 -22.01 -9.75
CA VAL A 74 7.39 -22.69 -8.44
C VAL A 74 6.37 -23.82 -8.43
N PHE A 75 5.15 -23.59 -8.93
CA PHE A 75 4.13 -24.61 -9.01
C PHE A 75 4.54 -25.79 -9.90
N GLU A 76 5.08 -25.54 -11.08
CA GLU A 76 5.55 -26.58 -11.99
C GLU A 76 6.70 -27.42 -11.41
N THR A 77 7.53 -26.80 -10.58
CA THR A 77 8.71 -27.46 -9.98
C THR A 77 8.37 -28.19 -8.68
N THR A 78 7.48 -27.65 -7.85
CA THR A 78 7.25 -28.13 -6.47
C THR A 78 5.83 -28.61 -6.22
N GLY A 79 4.87 -28.24 -7.05
CA GLY A 79 3.44 -28.47 -6.86
C GLY A 79 2.76 -27.52 -5.87
N TYR A 80 3.52 -26.58 -5.25
CA TYR A 80 2.97 -25.65 -4.25
C TYR A 80 2.50 -24.34 -4.88
N VAL A 81 1.40 -23.77 -4.32
CA VAL A 81 0.86 -22.47 -4.69
C VAL A 81 1.05 -21.45 -3.57
N LYS A 82 0.92 -20.14 -3.89
CA LYS A 82 1.12 -19.02 -2.93
C LYS A 82 0.33 -19.20 -1.62
N VAL A 83 -0.90 -19.73 -1.71
CA VAL A 83 -1.78 -19.93 -0.55
C VAL A 83 -1.21 -20.95 0.45
N GLU A 84 -0.49 -21.98 -0.02
CA GLU A 84 0.13 -22.99 0.86
C GLU A 84 1.30 -22.41 1.65
N PHE A 85 2.10 -21.54 1.03
CA PHE A 85 3.15 -20.79 1.76
C PHE A 85 2.55 -19.85 2.82
N ALA A 86 1.43 -19.21 2.49
CA ALA A 86 0.69 -18.39 3.46
C ALA A 86 0.21 -19.22 4.65
N PHE A 87 -0.39 -20.37 4.37
CA PHE A 87 -0.88 -21.26 5.40
C PHE A 87 0.25 -21.84 6.26
N LEU A 88 1.37 -22.19 5.64
CA LEU A 88 2.57 -22.63 6.36
C LEU A 88 3.06 -21.55 7.33
N ALA A 89 3.10 -20.28 6.89
CA ALA A 89 3.50 -19.17 7.77
C ALA A 89 2.55 -19.02 8.97
N VAL A 90 1.23 -19.16 8.77
CA VAL A 90 0.24 -19.16 9.86
C VAL A 90 0.55 -20.28 10.85
N ILE A 91 0.73 -21.52 10.36
CA ILE A 91 1.05 -22.68 11.21
C ILE A 91 2.34 -22.42 12.00
N LEU A 92 3.40 -21.95 11.35
CA LEU A 92 4.68 -21.71 12.01
C LEU A 92 4.59 -20.63 13.09
N LEU A 93 3.86 -19.55 12.83
CA LEU A 93 3.63 -18.49 13.84
C LEU A 93 2.79 -19.00 15.01
N LEU A 94 1.77 -19.83 14.76
CA LEU A 94 0.97 -20.44 15.84
C LEU A 94 1.80 -21.45 16.65
N ILE A 95 2.62 -22.30 16.01
CA ILE A 95 3.55 -23.18 16.72
C ILE A 95 4.51 -22.35 17.58
N HIS A 96 5.02 -21.25 17.05
CA HIS A 96 5.92 -20.38 17.79
C HIS A 96 5.29 -19.84 19.09
N THR A 97 3.98 -19.55 19.11
CA THR A 97 3.30 -19.12 20.37
C THR A 97 3.42 -20.17 21.48
N VAL A 98 3.32 -21.43 21.11
CA VAL A 98 3.45 -22.56 22.06
C VAL A 98 4.90 -22.72 22.50
N VAL A 99 5.84 -22.72 21.57
CA VAL A 99 7.30 -22.91 21.85
C VAL A 99 7.81 -21.87 22.82
N VAL A 100 7.39 -20.61 22.68
CA VAL A 100 7.82 -19.51 23.55
C VAL A 100 6.90 -19.27 24.74
N LYS A 101 5.98 -20.22 25.06
CA LYS A 101 5.07 -20.17 26.20
C LYS A 101 4.27 -18.86 26.28
N ASN A 102 3.70 -18.45 25.15
CA ASN A 102 2.90 -17.22 24.97
C ASN A 102 3.65 -15.89 25.25
N SER A 103 4.98 -15.86 25.24
CA SER A 103 5.70 -14.57 25.20
C SER A 103 5.56 -13.87 23.82
N PHE A 104 5.23 -14.62 22.80
CA PHE A 104 4.64 -14.20 21.54
C PHE A 104 3.23 -14.79 21.50
N THR A 105 2.20 -13.95 21.50
CA THR A 105 0.81 -14.33 21.68
C THR A 105 0.10 -14.63 20.37
N PHE A 106 -1.11 -15.18 20.44
CA PHE A 106 -1.99 -15.31 19.26
C PHE A 106 -2.27 -13.95 18.60
N ASP A 107 -2.46 -12.87 19.39
CA ASP A 107 -2.66 -11.52 18.87
C ASP A 107 -1.41 -10.99 18.13
N ASP A 108 -0.22 -11.39 18.59
CA ASP A 108 1.03 -11.07 17.89
C ASP A 108 1.11 -11.80 16.53
N ALA A 109 0.72 -13.08 16.50
CA ALA A 109 0.69 -13.87 15.27
C ALA A 109 -0.35 -13.30 14.27
N ALA A 110 -1.56 -12.99 14.76
CA ALA A 110 -2.61 -12.38 13.95
C ALA A 110 -2.19 -11.03 13.37
N PHE A 111 -1.56 -10.18 14.18
CA PHE A 111 -1.01 -8.90 13.73
C PHE A 111 0.08 -9.08 12.66
N ALA A 112 1.00 -10.02 12.87
CA ALA A 112 2.09 -10.28 11.94
C ALA A 112 1.54 -10.77 10.58
N ILE A 113 0.58 -11.71 10.58
CA ILE A 113 -0.06 -12.22 9.36
C ILE A 113 -0.87 -11.14 8.66
N LEU A 114 -1.73 -10.40 9.39
CA LEU A 114 -2.53 -9.33 8.80
C LEU A 114 -1.66 -8.26 8.16
N GLY A 115 -0.59 -7.85 8.84
CA GLY A 115 0.36 -6.87 8.32
C GLY A 115 1.13 -7.38 7.09
N THR A 116 1.53 -8.65 7.11
CA THR A 116 2.19 -9.29 5.97
C THR A 116 1.28 -9.34 4.75
N LEU A 117 0.00 -9.70 4.94
CA LEU A 117 -1.00 -9.70 3.87
C LEU A 117 -1.26 -8.29 3.34
N TYR A 118 -1.48 -7.32 4.23
CA TYR A 118 -1.74 -5.93 3.86
C TYR A 118 -0.65 -5.36 2.97
N ILE A 119 0.60 -5.53 3.38
CA ILE A 119 1.76 -5.02 2.64
C ILE A 119 2.00 -5.86 1.38
N GLY A 120 2.01 -7.19 1.52
CA GLY A 120 2.36 -8.12 0.45
C GLY A 120 1.39 -8.06 -0.72
N VAL A 121 0.09 -8.11 -0.45
CA VAL A 121 -0.95 -8.03 -1.48
C VAL A 121 -0.94 -6.66 -2.17
N GLY A 122 -0.75 -5.57 -1.40
CA GLY A 122 -0.67 -4.22 -1.98
C GLY A 122 0.49 -4.06 -2.96
N PHE A 123 1.70 -4.47 -2.58
CA PHE A 123 2.87 -4.40 -3.46
C PHE A 123 2.84 -5.46 -4.58
N PHE A 124 2.28 -6.66 -4.35
CA PHE A 124 2.05 -7.65 -5.40
C PHE A 124 1.22 -7.05 -6.54
N TYR A 125 0.06 -6.48 -6.21
CA TYR A 125 -0.77 -5.87 -7.25
C TYR A 125 -0.16 -4.63 -7.89
N MET A 126 0.79 -3.96 -7.24
CA MET A 126 1.57 -2.92 -7.88
C MET A 126 2.52 -3.49 -8.96
N ILE A 127 3.11 -4.68 -8.73
CA ILE A 127 3.91 -5.39 -9.73
C ILE A 127 3.01 -5.81 -10.91
N GLU A 128 1.88 -6.44 -10.63
CA GLU A 128 0.94 -6.93 -11.66
C GLU A 128 0.32 -5.77 -12.46
N THR A 129 -0.04 -4.66 -11.79
CA THR A 129 -0.52 -3.45 -12.47
C THR A 129 0.52 -2.93 -13.47
N ARG A 130 1.81 -2.94 -13.08
CA ARG A 130 2.88 -2.51 -14.00
C ARG A 130 3.11 -3.52 -15.12
N ALA A 131 2.93 -4.80 -14.88
CA ALA A 131 3.00 -5.84 -15.91
C ALA A 131 1.86 -5.69 -16.93
N ALA A 132 0.65 -5.33 -16.47
CA ALA A 132 -0.49 -5.04 -17.35
C ALA A 132 -0.29 -3.78 -18.20
N GLY A 133 0.41 -2.75 -17.70
CA GLY A 133 0.73 -1.54 -18.47
C GLY A 133 1.19 -0.39 -17.59
N LEU A 134 2.07 0.45 -18.15
CA LEU A 134 2.52 1.68 -17.48
C LEU A 134 1.35 2.64 -17.23
N ASP A 135 0.40 2.71 -18.16
CA ASP A 135 -0.71 3.63 -18.14
C ASP A 135 -1.64 3.40 -16.93
N TYR A 136 -1.84 2.13 -16.55
CA TYR A 136 -2.60 1.76 -15.36
C TYR A 136 -1.89 2.18 -14.07
N VAL A 137 -0.57 2.06 -14.00
CA VAL A 137 0.20 2.55 -12.83
C VAL A 137 0.12 4.07 -12.76
N VAL A 138 0.30 4.76 -13.88
CA VAL A 138 0.18 6.22 -13.95
C VAL A 138 -1.23 6.66 -13.54
N TYR A 139 -2.27 5.98 -14.03
CA TYR A 139 -3.64 6.22 -13.61
C TYR A 139 -3.80 6.10 -12.08
N ALA A 140 -3.38 4.99 -11.50
CA ALA A 140 -3.52 4.77 -10.05
C ALA A 140 -2.76 5.81 -9.22
N LEU A 141 -1.51 6.13 -9.60
CA LEU A 141 -0.70 7.15 -8.93
C LEU A 141 -1.33 8.54 -9.04
N LEU A 142 -1.81 8.93 -10.21
CA LEU A 142 -2.46 10.22 -10.40
C LEU A 142 -3.78 10.31 -9.62
N VAL A 143 -4.60 9.26 -9.64
CA VAL A 143 -5.85 9.21 -8.86
C VAL A 143 -5.54 9.42 -7.38
N VAL A 144 -4.57 8.72 -6.80
CA VAL A 144 -4.18 8.87 -5.40
C VAL A 144 -3.65 10.29 -5.12
N TRP A 145 -2.68 10.77 -5.88
CA TRP A 145 -2.07 12.08 -5.63
C TRP A 145 -3.03 13.24 -5.79
N PHE A 146 -3.94 13.16 -6.76
CA PHE A 146 -4.96 14.21 -6.96
C PHE A 146 -6.08 14.08 -5.93
N THR A 147 -6.42 12.87 -5.47
CA THR A 147 -7.31 12.68 -4.33
C THR A 147 -6.76 13.38 -3.09
N ASP A 148 -5.51 13.13 -2.71
CA ASP A 148 -4.89 13.70 -1.50
C ASP A 148 -4.73 15.22 -1.61
N SER A 149 -4.24 15.70 -2.76
CA SER A 149 -4.10 17.14 -3.01
C SER A 149 -5.46 17.84 -3.02
N GLY A 150 -6.44 17.26 -3.70
CA GLY A 150 -7.81 17.78 -3.77
C GLY A 150 -8.49 17.80 -2.41
N ALA A 151 -8.32 16.72 -1.64
CA ALA A 151 -8.83 16.65 -0.27
C ALA A 151 -8.21 17.72 0.63
N TYR A 152 -6.89 17.92 0.54
CA TYR A 152 -6.18 18.94 1.31
C TYR A 152 -6.63 20.36 0.94
N PHE A 153 -6.61 20.72 -0.35
CA PHE A 153 -6.95 22.09 -0.77
C PHE A 153 -8.43 22.41 -0.55
N THR A 154 -9.33 21.48 -0.87
CA THR A 154 -10.76 21.64 -0.65
C THR A 154 -11.08 21.72 0.84
N GLY A 155 -10.53 20.78 1.63
CA GLY A 155 -10.72 20.75 3.08
C GLY A 155 -10.20 22.00 3.78
N ARG A 156 -9.05 22.54 3.33
CA ARG A 156 -8.49 23.78 3.86
C ARG A 156 -9.35 25.01 3.52
N LYS A 157 -9.95 25.05 2.31
CA LYS A 157 -10.69 26.22 1.82
C LYS A 157 -12.13 26.26 2.31
N ILE A 158 -12.84 25.15 2.32
CA ILE A 158 -14.27 25.08 2.61
C ILE A 158 -14.65 24.03 3.67
N GLY A 159 -13.67 23.29 4.21
CA GLY A 159 -13.92 22.23 5.21
C GLY A 159 -14.47 22.79 6.51
N LYS A 160 -15.62 22.28 6.94
CA LYS A 160 -16.31 22.66 8.17
C LYS A 160 -16.52 21.47 9.09
N ARG A 161 -16.90 20.32 8.54
CA ARG A 161 -17.23 19.12 9.29
C ARG A 161 -16.05 18.16 9.31
N LYS A 162 -15.63 17.75 10.50
CA LYS A 162 -14.56 16.76 10.65
C LYS A 162 -15.04 15.39 10.19
N LEU A 163 -14.13 14.62 9.55
CA LEU A 163 -14.43 13.28 9.05
C LEU A 163 -14.30 12.24 10.18
N TRP A 164 -13.12 12.12 10.76
CA TRP A 164 -12.82 11.25 11.92
C TRP A 164 -11.80 11.93 12.84
N PRO A 165 -12.25 12.75 13.81
CA PRO A 165 -11.37 13.56 14.67
C PRO A 165 -10.37 12.74 15.48
N GLU A 166 -10.77 11.56 15.94
CA GLU A 166 -9.94 10.66 16.78
C GLU A 166 -8.79 10.03 16.01
N ILE A 167 -8.96 9.77 14.71
CA ILE A 167 -7.97 9.14 13.84
C ILE A 167 -7.13 10.20 13.15
N SER A 168 -7.79 11.13 12.44
CA SER A 168 -7.16 12.17 11.65
C SER A 168 -7.87 13.51 11.85
N PRO A 169 -7.43 14.36 12.82
CA PRO A 169 -8.13 15.57 13.25
C PRO A 169 -8.23 16.66 12.17
N ASN A 170 -7.43 16.57 11.12
CA ASN A 170 -7.40 17.57 10.06
C ASN A 170 -8.30 17.25 8.87
N LYS A 171 -8.70 16.00 8.67
CA LYS A 171 -9.56 15.59 7.55
C LYS A 171 -10.98 16.08 7.75
N THR A 172 -11.61 16.50 6.64
CA THR A 172 -12.98 17.05 6.61
C THR A 172 -13.83 16.29 5.58
N ILE A 173 -15.15 16.26 5.78
CA ILE A 173 -16.10 15.66 4.84
C ILE A 173 -16.04 16.38 3.48
N GLU A 174 -15.98 17.72 3.51
CA GLU A 174 -15.87 18.54 2.30
C GLU A 174 -14.55 18.25 1.55
N GLY A 175 -13.47 18.03 2.30
CA GLY A 175 -12.18 17.60 1.73
C GLY A 175 -12.29 16.24 1.10
N PHE A 176 -12.92 15.26 1.78
CA PHE A 176 -13.12 13.91 1.28
C PHE A 176 -13.85 13.90 -0.09
N VAL A 177 -14.95 14.64 -0.19
CA VAL A 177 -15.70 14.79 -1.45
C VAL A 177 -14.89 15.56 -2.50
N GLY A 178 -14.18 16.60 -2.08
CA GLY A 178 -13.30 17.37 -2.96
C GLY A 178 -12.21 16.52 -3.58
N GLY A 179 -11.60 15.59 -2.82
CA GLY A 179 -10.62 14.64 -3.32
C GLY A 179 -11.18 13.77 -4.46
N ILE A 180 -12.40 13.26 -4.30
CA ILE A 180 -13.07 12.46 -5.34
C ILE A 180 -13.27 13.31 -6.63
N VAL A 181 -13.73 14.55 -6.50
CA VAL A 181 -13.93 15.42 -7.67
C VAL A 181 -12.62 15.69 -8.41
N TRP A 182 -11.54 15.96 -7.68
CA TRP A 182 -10.22 16.17 -8.28
C TRP A 182 -9.70 14.91 -8.96
N ALA A 183 -9.91 13.73 -8.35
CA ALA A 183 -9.55 12.45 -8.92
C ALA A 183 -10.27 12.18 -10.24
N ILE A 184 -11.58 12.42 -10.31
CA ILE A 184 -12.34 12.28 -11.55
C ILE A 184 -11.78 13.23 -12.63
N GLY A 185 -11.50 14.47 -12.26
CA GLY A 185 -10.93 15.46 -13.19
C GLY A 185 -9.63 14.97 -13.83
N ILE A 186 -8.66 14.50 -13.03
CA ILE A 186 -7.39 14.01 -13.55
C ILE A 186 -7.53 12.70 -14.34
N ALA A 187 -8.44 11.80 -13.92
CA ALA A 187 -8.68 10.54 -14.64
C ALA A 187 -9.24 10.80 -16.05
N LEU A 188 -10.15 11.75 -16.19
CA LEU A 188 -10.69 12.15 -17.49
C LEU A 188 -9.63 12.84 -18.37
N ILE A 189 -8.79 13.69 -17.78
CA ILE A 189 -7.67 14.31 -18.48
C ILE A 189 -6.69 13.23 -18.96
N LEU A 190 -6.32 12.28 -18.10
CA LEU A 190 -5.44 11.18 -18.48
C LEU A 190 -6.04 10.38 -19.63
N ASN A 191 -7.31 9.99 -19.53
CA ASN A 191 -7.99 9.21 -20.58
C ASN A 191 -8.09 9.94 -21.94
N TYR A 192 -8.07 11.27 -21.94
CA TYR A 192 -8.02 12.04 -23.17
C TYR A 192 -6.67 11.92 -23.88
N PHE A 193 -5.55 11.81 -23.14
CA PHE A 193 -4.20 11.68 -23.70
C PHE A 193 -3.76 10.23 -23.89
N VAL A 194 -4.27 9.34 -23.03
CA VAL A 194 -3.91 7.92 -23.01
C VAL A 194 -5.22 7.15 -22.96
N ASP A 195 -5.58 6.51 -24.06
CA ASP A 195 -6.79 5.68 -24.13
C ASP A 195 -6.62 4.45 -23.24
N LEU A 196 -7.37 4.43 -22.14
CA LEU A 196 -7.38 3.30 -21.18
C LEU A 196 -8.22 2.10 -21.69
N ASP A 197 -8.75 2.19 -22.93
CA ASP A 197 -9.61 1.15 -23.54
C ASP A 197 -10.80 0.74 -22.63
N LYS A 198 -11.37 1.73 -21.94
CA LYS A 198 -12.53 1.56 -21.04
C LYS A 198 -13.58 2.64 -21.33
N PRO A 199 -14.87 2.29 -21.24
CA PRO A 199 -15.95 3.29 -21.31
C PRO A 199 -15.78 4.39 -20.25
N ILE A 200 -16.01 5.65 -20.61
CA ILE A 200 -15.87 6.80 -19.72
C ILE A 200 -16.65 6.62 -18.41
N LEU A 201 -17.85 6.04 -18.48
CA LEU A 201 -18.67 5.77 -17.29
C LEU A 201 -17.95 4.80 -16.32
N ILE A 202 -17.29 3.77 -16.84
CA ILE A 202 -16.50 2.82 -16.02
C ILE A 202 -15.32 3.53 -15.40
N ILE A 203 -14.60 4.38 -16.16
CA ILE A 203 -13.47 5.16 -15.63
C ILE A 203 -13.95 6.04 -14.46
N ILE A 204 -15.08 6.74 -14.60
CA ILE A 204 -15.64 7.59 -13.53
C ILE A 204 -15.98 6.76 -12.29
N ILE A 205 -16.72 5.65 -12.47
CA ILE A 205 -17.14 4.80 -11.36
C ILE A 205 -15.92 4.21 -10.62
N VAL A 206 -14.96 3.65 -11.36
CA VAL A 206 -13.75 3.07 -10.78
C VAL A 206 -12.91 4.15 -10.09
N THR A 207 -12.80 5.34 -10.67
CA THR A 207 -12.09 6.46 -10.04
C THR A 207 -12.73 6.89 -8.73
N ILE A 208 -14.06 6.96 -8.65
CA ILE A 208 -14.78 7.25 -7.39
C ILE A 208 -14.42 6.21 -6.34
N ILE A 209 -14.54 4.93 -6.69
CA ILE A 209 -14.26 3.83 -5.77
C ILE A 209 -12.79 3.85 -5.35
N ALA A 210 -11.86 4.00 -6.30
CA ALA A 210 -10.42 4.07 -6.03
C ALA A 210 -10.05 5.25 -5.12
N SER A 211 -10.64 6.44 -5.35
CA SER A 211 -10.45 7.63 -4.50
C SER A 211 -10.96 7.40 -3.07
N VAL A 212 -12.14 6.78 -2.92
CA VAL A 212 -12.68 6.42 -1.60
C VAL A 212 -11.76 5.44 -0.89
N PHE A 213 -11.36 4.36 -1.56
CA PHE A 213 -10.49 3.34 -0.97
C PHE A 213 -9.08 3.86 -0.66
N GLY A 214 -8.52 4.74 -1.50
CA GLY A 214 -7.25 5.41 -1.20
C GLY A 214 -7.33 6.25 0.07
N GLN A 215 -8.38 7.07 0.22
CA GLN A 215 -8.60 7.85 1.43
C GLN A 215 -8.84 6.97 2.67
N MET A 216 -9.49 5.81 2.49
CA MET A 216 -9.66 4.81 3.56
C MET A 216 -8.33 4.16 3.92
N GLY A 217 -7.44 3.89 2.96
CA GLY A 217 -6.10 3.35 3.21
C GLY A 217 -5.28 4.25 4.14
N ASP A 218 -5.21 5.56 3.83
CA ASP A 218 -4.57 6.55 4.71
C ASP A 218 -5.24 6.60 6.11
N LEU A 219 -6.56 6.49 6.20
CA LEU A 219 -7.25 6.44 7.50
C LEU A 219 -6.96 5.15 8.28
N VAL A 220 -6.85 4.00 7.61
CA VAL A 220 -6.48 2.73 8.23
C VAL A 220 -5.06 2.81 8.80
N GLU A 221 -4.10 3.33 8.03
CA GLU A 221 -2.73 3.51 8.49
C GLU A 221 -2.66 4.54 9.63
N SER A 222 -3.43 5.62 9.54
CA SER A 222 -3.57 6.61 10.61
C SER A 222 -4.15 5.98 11.88
N ALA A 223 -5.18 5.12 11.78
CA ALA A 223 -5.76 4.41 12.92
C ALA A 223 -4.76 3.45 13.56
N LEU A 224 -3.99 2.72 12.75
CA LEU A 224 -2.92 1.84 13.21
C LEU A 224 -1.86 2.62 14.01
N LYS A 225 -1.42 3.76 13.51
CA LYS A 225 -0.47 4.65 14.23
C LYS A 225 -1.03 5.14 15.56
N ARG A 226 -2.32 5.51 15.62
CA ARG A 226 -2.97 5.91 16.90
C ARG A 226 -3.05 4.77 17.88
N HIS A 227 -3.37 3.55 17.41
CA HIS A 227 -3.42 2.36 18.26
C HIS A 227 -2.07 2.09 18.96
N PHE A 228 -0.96 2.30 18.26
CA PHE A 228 0.39 2.13 18.82
C PHE A 228 1.00 3.40 19.39
N ASN A 229 0.24 4.50 19.52
CA ASN A 229 0.70 5.79 20.05
C ASN A 229 1.91 6.35 19.30
N VAL A 230 2.03 6.10 18.00
CA VAL A 230 3.05 6.68 17.14
C VAL A 230 2.42 7.68 16.17
N LYS A 231 3.25 8.58 15.63
CA LYS A 231 2.80 9.58 14.66
C LYS A 231 3.12 9.15 13.23
N ASP A 232 4.30 8.66 13.01
CA ASP A 232 4.81 8.24 11.71
C ASP A 232 5.14 6.74 11.78
N SER A 233 5.01 5.99 10.67
CA SER A 233 5.28 4.55 10.63
C SER A 233 6.76 4.23 10.84
N GLY A 234 7.63 5.13 10.41
CA GLY A 234 9.07 5.02 10.49
C GLY A 234 9.77 6.36 10.30
N ASN A 235 11.10 6.33 10.19
CA ASN A 235 11.94 7.52 10.04
C ASN A 235 12.90 7.43 8.83
N ILE A 236 12.67 6.48 7.92
CA ILE A 236 13.59 6.22 6.81
C ILE A 236 13.63 7.39 5.80
N LEU A 237 12.52 8.13 5.68
CA LEU A 237 12.42 9.29 4.82
C LEU A 237 12.42 10.58 5.67
N PRO A 238 13.55 11.29 5.80
CA PRO A 238 13.65 12.46 6.66
C PRO A 238 12.57 13.51 6.37
N GLY A 239 11.71 13.77 7.36
CA GLY A 239 10.59 14.70 7.25
C GLY A 239 9.36 14.19 6.49
N HIS A 240 9.39 12.95 6.01
CA HIS A 240 8.28 12.27 5.33
C HIS A 240 7.76 11.02 6.08
N GLY A 241 8.40 10.62 7.19
CA GLY A 241 8.02 9.42 7.91
C GLY A 241 8.61 8.14 7.33
N GLY A 242 7.86 7.07 7.38
CA GLY A 242 8.24 5.78 6.85
C GLY A 242 7.77 5.52 5.41
N ILE A 243 8.03 4.31 4.97
CA ILE A 243 7.56 3.79 3.67
C ILE A 243 6.04 3.58 3.71
N LEU A 244 5.49 3.04 4.80
CA LEU A 244 4.04 2.86 4.93
C LEU A 244 3.30 4.19 4.82
N ASP A 245 3.82 5.28 5.44
CA ASP A 245 3.26 6.64 5.33
C ASP A 245 3.19 7.18 3.88
N ARG A 246 3.83 6.53 2.92
CA ARG A 246 3.86 6.96 1.51
C ARG A 246 3.10 6.04 0.58
N PHE A 247 2.84 4.81 1.00
CA PHE A 247 2.18 3.80 0.18
C PHE A 247 0.81 3.40 0.72
N ASP A 248 0.39 3.88 1.88
CA ASP A 248 -0.87 3.58 2.56
C ASP A 248 -2.10 3.57 1.64
N SER A 249 -2.31 4.63 0.87
CA SER A 249 -3.39 4.75 -0.11
C SER A 249 -3.20 3.80 -1.30
N ILE A 250 -1.97 3.66 -1.78
CA ILE A 250 -1.63 2.84 -2.95
C ILE A 250 -1.83 1.35 -2.65
N LEU A 251 -1.47 0.90 -1.43
CA LEU A 251 -1.66 -0.49 -0.99
C LEU A 251 -3.14 -0.91 -0.98
N PHE A 252 -4.08 0.04 -0.92
CA PHE A 252 -5.52 -0.21 -1.05
C PHE A 252 -5.99 -0.11 -2.50
N VAL A 253 -5.50 0.87 -3.24
CA VAL A 253 -5.97 1.14 -4.61
C VAL A 253 -5.52 0.07 -5.60
N MET A 254 -4.27 -0.39 -5.53
CA MET A 254 -3.76 -1.37 -6.50
C MET A 254 -4.54 -2.70 -6.48
N PRO A 255 -4.76 -3.36 -5.32
CA PRO A 255 -5.59 -4.57 -5.29
C PRO A 255 -7.03 -4.33 -5.75
N LEU A 256 -7.59 -3.15 -5.41
CA LEU A 256 -8.96 -2.79 -5.77
C LEU A 256 -9.16 -2.73 -7.28
N LEU A 257 -8.22 -2.14 -8.02
CA LEU A 257 -8.32 -2.03 -9.48
C LEU A 257 -8.38 -3.41 -10.16
N HIS A 258 -7.60 -4.37 -9.67
CA HIS A 258 -7.68 -5.76 -10.13
C HIS A 258 -8.96 -6.44 -9.69
N PHE A 259 -9.40 -6.23 -8.45
CA PHE A 259 -10.64 -6.79 -7.93
C PHE A 259 -11.88 -6.32 -8.71
N LEU A 260 -11.86 -5.09 -9.20
CA LEU A 260 -12.91 -4.53 -10.05
C LEU A 260 -12.78 -4.94 -11.53
N HIS A 261 -11.80 -5.76 -11.89
CA HIS A 261 -11.49 -6.12 -13.28
C HIS A 261 -11.30 -4.90 -14.20
N PHE A 262 -10.78 -3.83 -13.63
CA PHE A 262 -10.39 -2.63 -14.37
C PHE A 262 -9.05 -2.83 -15.09
N ILE A 263 -8.21 -3.65 -14.46
CA ILE A 263 -6.91 -4.11 -14.98
C ILE A 263 -6.96 -5.62 -15.13
#